data_e59c772a419384f722ec549aed63fbc9
#
_entry.id   e59c772a419384f722ec549aed63fbc9
#
_cell.length_a   1.000
_cell.length_b   1.000
_cell.length_c   1.000
_cell.angle_alpha   90.00
_cell.angle_beta   90.00
_cell.angle_gamma   90.00
#
_symmetry.space_group_name_H-M   'P 1'
#
loop_
_entity.id
_entity.type
_entity.pdbx_description
1 polymer ?
#
loop_
_entity_poly.entity_id
_entity_poly.type
_entity_poly.pdbx_seq_one_letter_code
_entity_poly.pdbx_strand_id
1 'polypeptide(L)'
;MKRNIGLWATAALLFCSCANDVSDSVTQPIDESQYTTFMARDGGLTRNPYIWDNNNNTWTPHWQQDDRLWLHVSENDRVGSIGNNIAAGAVVQQAKFYFPAGYNNATYGVHYLGHSSRTDGRYVTINSSQWQGYPYNNDHIRYVGDCAFGVAYRNAAKAGVYDVKFTRLPAYLCIMPYCSDESIRNGAMLKMVRIYSNNTITGKFDIAMHGLDTSFGSDLGTYIESGLGVGNTGFPVNNAAINKPLNAIFIVLVPGIHNLVLEMNITTSKGDFRAVRVLGNYDYRPNTMTNIVADVANYYNSNNENIGAGGSVATAKKGTGVEVETDKQWDGSFNQ
;
A
#
# COMPACT_ATOMS: atom_id res chain seq x y z
N MET A 1 -53.09 -72.38 -25.09
CA MET A 1 -53.34 -71.45 -23.98
C MET A 1 -52.06 -71.26 -23.17
N LYS A 2 -51.37 -70.21 -23.33
CA LYS A 2 -50.38 -69.66 -22.37
C LYS A 2 -50.08 -68.24 -22.82
N ARG A 3 -50.50 -67.25 -22.03
CA ARG A 3 -50.31 -65.83 -22.24
C ARG A 3 -48.91 -65.48 -21.72
N ASN A 4 -48.06 -64.92 -22.56
CA ASN A 4 -46.80 -64.29 -22.14
C ASN A 4 -47.05 -62.79 -22.03
N ILE A 5 -46.92 -62.29 -20.83
CA ILE A 5 -46.98 -60.88 -20.51
C ILE A 5 -45.56 -60.33 -20.64
N GLY A 6 -45.35 -59.51 -21.65
CA GLY A 6 -44.09 -58.80 -21.83
C GLY A 6 -44.02 -57.58 -20.91
N LEU A 7 -43.01 -57.57 -20.07
CA LEU A 7 -42.70 -56.48 -19.15
C LEU A 7 -41.87 -55.38 -19.91
N TRP A 8 -42.48 -54.24 -20.12
CA TRP A 8 -41.80 -53.08 -20.64
C TRP A 8 -41.13 -52.33 -19.49
N ALA A 9 -39.79 -52.37 -19.43
CA ALA A 9 -39.01 -51.55 -18.51
C ALA A 9 -38.80 -50.19 -19.13
N THR A 10 -39.48 -49.18 -18.59
CA THR A 10 -39.30 -47.78 -18.91
C THR A 10 -38.06 -47.25 -18.15
N ALA A 11 -36.97 -47.02 -18.83
CA ALA A 11 -35.79 -46.35 -18.26
C ALA A 11 -36.09 -44.86 -18.13
N ALA A 12 -36.30 -44.39 -16.89
CA ALA A 12 -36.36 -42.98 -16.57
C ALA A 12 -34.96 -42.44 -16.49
N LEU A 13 -34.56 -41.63 -17.48
CA LEU A 13 -33.36 -40.82 -17.47
C LEU A 13 -33.60 -39.66 -16.48
N LEU A 14 -33.03 -39.78 -15.30
CA LEU A 14 -32.88 -38.68 -14.35
C LEU A 14 -31.78 -37.74 -14.88
N PHE A 15 -32.20 -36.65 -15.47
CA PHE A 15 -31.32 -35.50 -15.67
C PHE A 15 -31.04 -34.90 -14.28
N CYS A 16 -29.85 -35.20 -13.71
CA CYS A 16 -29.29 -34.41 -12.63
C CYS A 16 -28.92 -33.06 -13.21
N SER A 17 -29.81 -32.11 -13.08
CA SER A 17 -29.51 -30.69 -13.19
C SER A 17 -28.58 -30.35 -12.02
N CYS A 18 -27.29 -30.22 -12.27
CA CYS A 18 -26.39 -29.50 -11.35
C CYS A 18 -26.83 -28.04 -11.33
N ALA A 19 -27.77 -27.72 -10.46
CA ALA A 19 -27.90 -26.36 -9.99
C ALA A 19 -26.60 -26.07 -9.26
N ASN A 20 -25.81 -25.14 -9.80
CA ASN A 20 -24.79 -24.45 -9.02
C ASN A 20 -25.54 -23.67 -7.93
N ASP A 21 -25.76 -24.35 -6.80
CA ASP A 21 -25.96 -23.64 -5.55
C ASP A 21 -24.68 -22.85 -5.30
N VAL A 22 -24.74 -21.58 -5.66
CA VAL A 22 -23.94 -20.57 -5.00
C VAL A 22 -24.42 -20.64 -3.55
N SER A 23 -23.77 -21.47 -2.75
CA SER A 23 -23.94 -21.43 -1.32
C SER A 23 -23.53 -20.03 -0.91
N ASP A 24 -24.49 -19.16 -0.66
CA ASP A 24 -24.31 -18.06 0.25
C ASP A 24 -23.63 -18.64 1.48
N SER A 25 -22.33 -18.46 1.58
CA SER A 25 -21.60 -18.77 2.79
C SER A 25 -22.13 -17.80 3.85
N VAL A 26 -23.20 -18.19 4.50
CA VAL A 26 -23.62 -17.62 5.78
C VAL A 26 -22.41 -17.87 6.67
N THR A 27 -21.57 -16.83 6.81
CA THR A 27 -20.49 -16.84 7.76
C THR A 27 -21.15 -17.05 9.12
N GLN A 28 -21.07 -18.27 9.65
CA GLN A 28 -21.52 -18.57 11.01
C GLN A 28 -20.86 -17.53 11.92
N PRO A 29 -21.61 -16.91 12.82
CA PRO A 29 -21.03 -15.96 13.76
C PRO A 29 -19.88 -16.66 14.49
N ILE A 30 -18.68 -16.08 14.40
CA ILE A 30 -17.48 -16.60 15.06
C ILE A 30 -17.76 -16.58 16.57
N ASP A 31 -17.69 -17.74 17.21
CA ASP A 31 -17.73 -17.83 18.67
C ASP A 31 -16.43 -17.25 19.24
N GLU A 32 -16.44 -15.95 19.55
CA GLU A 32 -15.27 -15.23 20.03
C GLU A 32 -14.70 -15.81 21.34
N SER A 33 -15.49 -16.60 22.09
CA SER A 33 -15.02 -17.20 23.35
C SER A 33 -13.92 -18.25 23.14
N GLN A 34 -13.80 -18.80 21.92
CA GLN A 34 -12.80 -19.81 21.55
C GLN A 34 -11.48 -19.19 21.06
N TYR A 35 -11.38 -17.88 21.04
CA TYR A 35 -10.23 -17.16 20.47
C TYR A 35 -9.70 -16.10 21.43
N THR A 36 -8.42 -15.77 21.28
CA THR A 36 -7.89 -14.51 21.79
C THR A 36 -8.09 -13.46 20.72
N THR A 37 -8.77 -12.37 21.05
CA THR A 37 -9.16 -11.31 20.11
C THR A 37 -8.25 -10.10 20.25
N PHE A 38 -7.70 -9.64 19.15
CA PHE A 38 -6.94 -8.39 19.08
C PHE A 38 -7.76 -7.35 18.33
N MET A 39 -8.13 -6.28 19.04
CA MET A 39 -8.87 -5.16 18.47
C MET A 39 -7.90 -4.13 17.91
N ALA A 40 -7.74 -4.13 16.62
CA ALA A 40 -7.07 -3.06 15.90
C ALA A 40 -8.03 -1.89 15.81
N ARG A 41 -7.88 -0.92 16.73
CA ARG A 41 -8.71 0.27 16.78
C ARG A 41 -8.04 1.41 16.07
N ASP A 42 -8.87 2.32 15.65
CA ASP A 42 -8.48 3.62 15.15
C ASP A 42 -7.66 4.37 16.19
N GLY A 43 -6.58 4.87 15.83
CA GLY A 43 -5.61 5.55 16.69
C GLY A 43 -4.29 5.68 15.97
N GLY A 44 -4.24 5.40 14.72
CA GLY A 44 -3.07 5.51 13.87
C GLY A 44 -2.93 4.34 12.93
N LEU A 45 -3.16 4.59 11.72
CA LEU A 45 -2.17 4.35 10.72
C LEU A 45 -1.80 2.90 10.44
N THR A 46 -2.80 2.06 10.15
CA THR A 46 -2.47 0.71 9.76
C THR A 46 -3.27 0.31 8.57
N ARG A 47 -3.02 0.91 7.35
CA ARG A 47 -3.48 0.12 6.24
C ARG A 47 -3.96 0.79 5.00
N ASN A 48 -3.99 0.07 3.96
CA ASN A 48 -4.61 0.35 2.68
C ASN A 48 -5.99 -0.30 2.52
N PRO A 49 -6.92 0.33 1.80
CA PRO A 49 -6.76 1.61 1.15
C PRO A 49 -6.73 2.77 2.15
N TYR A 50 -5.92 3.77 1.82
CA TYR A 50 -6.02 5.06 2.49
C TYR A 50 -7.18 5.83 1.90
N ILE A 51 -8.12 6.25 2.71
CA ILE A 51 -9.18 7.13 2.26
C ILE A 51 -8.81 8.55 2.63
N TRP A 52 -8.76 9.41 1.63
CA TRP A 52 -8.51 10.83 1.82
C TRP A 52 -9.75 11.51 2.37
N ASP A 53 -9.62 12.15 3.51
CA ASP A 53 -10.65 13.02 4.06
C ASP A 53 -10.37 14.47 3.63
N ASN A 54 -11.19 14.96 2.70
CA ASN A 54 -11.08 16.33 2.21
C ASN A 54 -11.34 17.39 3.29
N ASN A 55 -12.10 17.07 4.33
CA ASN A 55 -12.47 18.03 5.37
C ASN A 55 -11.31 18.25 6.35
N ASN A 56 -10.58 17.18 6.66
CA ASN A 56 -9.50 17.21 7.65
C ASN A 56 -8.12 17.21 7.01
N ASN A 57 -8.02 17.13 5.68
CA ASN A 57 -6.77 17.02 4.94
C ASN A 57 -5.88 15.85 5.43
N THR A 58 -6.52 14.72 5.75
CA THR A 58 -5.88 13.54 6.32
C THR A 58 -6.12 12.29 5.50
N TRP A 59 -5.20 11.36 5.58
CA TRP A 59 -5.32 10.02 5.05
C TRP A 59 -5.72 9.07 6.17
N THR A 60 -6.91 8.45 6.06
CA THR A 60 -7.38 7.48 7.04
C THR A 60 -7.18 6.07 6.53
N PRO A 61 -6.40 5.24 7.20
CA PRO A 61 -6.20 3.85 6.83
C PRO A 61 -7.37 2.98 7.24
N HIS A 62 -7.62 1.92 6.47
CA HIS A 62 -8.73 1.00 6.68
C HIS A 62 -8.28 -0.45 6.60
N TRP A 63 -9.02 -1.37 7.27
CA TRP A 63 -8.80 -2.82 7.27
C TRP A 63 -9.65 -3.49 6.19
N GLN A 64 -9.11 -4.55 5.57
CA GLN A 64 -9.80 -5.41 4.61
C GLN A 64 -9.80 -6.86 5.07
N GLN A 65 -10.70 -7.67 4.51
CA GLN A 65 -10.89 -9.06 4.92
C GLN A 65 -9.63 -9.92 4.84
N ASP A 66 -8.80 -9.69 3.85
CA ASP A 66 -7.59 -10.48 3.61
C ASP A 66 -6.36 -10.02 4.40
N ASP A 67 -6.53 -9.05 5.30
CA ASP A 67 -5.46 -8.61 6.16
C ASP A 67 -5.16 -9.58 7.28
N ARG A 68 -3.89 -9.62 7.65
CA ARG A 68 -3.38 -10.50 8.68
C ARG A 68 -2.49 -9.75 9.64
N LEU A 69 -2.66 -10.01 10.92
CA LEU A 69 -1.75 -9.58 11.97
C LEU A 69 -0.84 -10.74 12.37
N TRP A 70 0.35 -10.39 12.86
CA TRP A 70 1.33 -11.33 13.36
C TRP A 70 1.66 -11.00 14.80
N LEU A 71 1.39 -11.96 15.69
CA LEU A 71 1.66 -11.87 17.11
C LEU A 71 3.08 -12.32 17.39
N HIS A 72 3.84 -11.52 18.10
CA HIS A 72 5.17 -11.83 18.57
C HIS A 72 5.06 -12.57 19.91
N VAL A 73 5.19 -13.88 19.90
CA VAL A 73 5.03 -14.72 21.10
C VAL A 73 6.36 -14.89 21.82
N SER A 74 7.45 -15.03 21.08
CA SER A 74 8.82 -15.06 21.57
C SER A 74 9.77 -14.47 20.53
N GLU A 75 11.04 -14.38 20.84
CA GLU A 75 12.05 -13.85 19.92
C GLU A 75 12.03 -14.51 18.54
N ASN A 76 11.76 -15.81 18.47
CA ASN A 76 11.79 -16.58 17.23
C ASN A 76 10.42 -17.10 16.78
N ASP A 77 9.35 -16.83 17.55
CA ASP A 77 8.04 -17.38 17.26
C ASP A 77 7.02 -16.27 16.94
N ARG A 78 6.41 -16.38 15.78
CA ARG A 78 5.38 -15.49 15.26
C ARG A 78 4.15 -16.29 14.91
N VAL A 79 3.01 -15.88 15.43
CA VAL A 79 1.73 -16.49 15.14
C VAL A 79 0.87 -15.53 14.34
N GLY A 80 0.41 -15.99 13.18
CA GLY A 80 -0.52 -15.19 12.35
C GLY A 80 -1.95 -15.29 12.85
N SER A 81 -2.72 -14.22 12.73
CA SER A 81 -4.16 -14.28 12.95
C SER A 81 -4.79 -15.31 12.03
N ILE A 82 -5.77 -16.06 12.55
CA ILE A 82 -6.49 -17.09 11.82
C ILE A 82 -7.69 -16.54 11.03
N GLY A 83 -8.09 -15.30 11.34
CA GLY A 83 -9.17 -14.58 10.65
C GLY A 83 -9.42 -13.22 11.27
N ASN A 84 -10.43 -12.52 10.76
CA ASN A 84 -10.92 -11.25 11.24
C ASN A 84 -12.44 -11.14 11.05
N ASN A 85 -13.07 -10.07 11.58
CA ASN A 85 -14.50 -9.84 11.48
C ASN A 85 -14.92 -8.97 10.30
N ILE A 86 -14.06 -8.78 9.31
CA ILE A 86 -14.33 -7.89 8.18
C ILE A 86 -15.10 -8.67 7.11
N ALA A 87 -16.25 -8.15 6.70
CA ALA A 87 -17.04 -8.76 5.62
C ALA A 87 -16.31 -8.66 4.28
N ALA A 88 -16.61 -9.59 3.37
CA ALA A 88 -16.05 -9.59 2.02
C ALA A 88 -16.33 -8.23 1.32
N GLY A 89 -15.30 -7.63 0.75
CA GLY A 89 -15.39 -6.33 0.08
C GLY A 89 -15.57 -5.11 1.00
N ALA A 90 -15.71 -5.31 2.31
CA ALA A 90 -15.78 -4.20 3.24
C ALA A 90 -14.40 -3.60 3.52
N VAL A 91 -14.41 -2.29 3.81
CA VAL A 91 -13.25 -1.49 4.18
C VAL A 91 -13.60 -0.77 5.47
N VAL A 92 -12.90 -1.08 6.58
CA VAL A 92 -13.28 -0.63 7.92
C VAL A 92 -12.10 -0.03 8.68
N GLN A 93 -12.37 0.98 9.52
CA GLN A 93 -11.35 1.63 10.34
C GLN A 93 -10.93 0.77 11.55
N GLN A 94 -11.83 -0.05 12.05
CA GLN A 94 -11.60 -0.91 13.20
C GLN A 94 -11.93 -2.35 12.84
N ALA A 95 -11.10 -3.28 13.30
CA ALA A 95 -11.32 -4.70 13.06
C ALA A 95 -10.89 -5.54 14.25
N LYS A 96 -11.54 -6.69 14.41
CA LYS A 96 -11.12 -7.74 15.33
C LYS A 96 -10.32 -8.76 14.54
N PHE A 97 -9.15 -9.12 15.06
CA PHE A 97 -8.34 -10.21 14.54
C PHE A 97 -8.31 -11.34 15.55
N TYR A 98 -8.52 -12.55 15.10
CA TYR A 98 -8.64 -13.74 15.94
C TYR A 98 -7.36 -14.56 15.91
N PHE A 99 -6.92 -14.96 17.09
CA PHE A 99 -5.78 -15.85 17.28
C PHE A 99 -6.24 -17.08 18.07
N PRO A 100 -5.48 -18.20 18.05
CA PRO A 100 -5.78 -19.34 18.93
C PRO A 100 -5.93 -18.88 20.39
N ALA A 101 -6.76 -19.55 21.15
CA ALA A 101 -6.93 -19.26 22.57
C ALA A 101 -5.62 -19.49 23.37
N GLY A 102 -5.51 -18.83 24.52
CA GLY A 102 -4.44 -19.10 25.46
C GLY A 102 -3.40 -18.00 25.63
N TYR A 103 -3.49 -16.92 24.86
CA TYR A 103 -2.62 -15.75 25.08
C TYR A 103 -3.11 -14.96 26.31
N ASN A 104 -2.22 -14.83 27.30
CA ASN A 104 -2.58 -14.27 28.60
C ASN A 104 -1.53 -13.31 29.21
N ASN A 105 -0.47 -12.94 28.47
CA ASN A 105 0.47 -11.91 28.93
C ASN A 105 -0.23 -10.55 29.03
N ALA A 106 0.34 -9.62 29.78
CA ALA A 106 -0.18 -8.26 29.90
C ALA A 106 -0.08 -7.51 28.55
N THR A 107 0.96 -7.77 27.79
CA THR A 107 1.25 -7.14 26.49
C THR A 107 1.81 -8.13 25.49
N TYR A 108 1.65 -7.81 24.20
CA TYR A 108 2.29 -8.49 23.09
C TYR A 108 2.73 -7.50 22.01
N GLY A 109 3.87 -7.75 21.38
CA GLY A 109 4.21 -7.11 20.11
C GLY A 109 3.34 -7.64 18.98
N VAL A 110 2.82 -6.78 18.14
CA VAL A 110 1.97 -7.14 16.99
C VAL A 110 2.48 -6.43 15.75
N HIS A 111 2.61 -7.17 14.64
CA HIS A 111 3.05 -6.65 13.36
C HIS A 111 1.95 -6.77 12.31
N TYR A 112 1.93 -5.80 11.43
CA TYR A 112 1.27 -5.86 10.15
C TYR A 112 2.34 -5.73 9.06
N LEU A 113 2.35 -6.64 8.09
CA LEU A 113 3.41 -6.73 7.08
C LEU A 113 2.87 -6.54 5.65
N GLY A 114 1.77 -5.80 5.52
CA GLY A 114 1.10 -5.65 4.25
C GLY A 114 0.69 -7.00 3.67
N HIS A 115 0.72 -7.09 2.36
CA HIS A 115 0.40 -8.31 1.63
C HIS A 115 1.62 -9.16 1.29
N SER A 116 2.83 -8.62 1.52
CA SER A 116 4.09 -9.18 1.01
C SER A 116 4.63 -10.36 1.82
N SER A 117 4.19 -10.57 3.06
CA SER A 117 4.71 -11.67 3.89
C SER A 117 3.62 -12.47 4.57
N ARG A 118 2.82 -13.17 3.75
CA ARG A 118 1.73 -14.02 4.28
C ARG A 118 2.21 -15.29 4.97
N THR A 119 3.48 -15.65 4.88
CA THR A 119 3.95 -16.99 5.24
C THR A 119 4.75 -17.04 6.52
N ASP A 120 5.58 -16.07 6.85
CA ASP A 120 6.49 -16.16 8.00
C ASP A 120 6.31 -15.10 9.09
N GLY A 121 5.56 -14.05 8.80
CA GLY A 121 5.29 -12.98 9.77
C GLY A 121 6.51 -12.19 10.21
N ARG A 122 7.64 -12.33 9.55
CA ARG A 122 8.93 -11.79 9.98
C ARG A 122 9.50 -10.72 9.05
N TYR A 123 9.43 -10.96 7.76
CA TYR A 123 10.09 -10.10 6.78
C TYR A 123 9.10 -9.25 6.00
N VAL A 124 9.51 -8.01 5.71
CA VAL A 124 8.86 -7.15 4.71
C VAL A 124 9.87 -6.78 3.64
N THR A 125 9.39 -6.61 2.42
CA THR A 125 10.20 -6.10 1.32
C THR A 125 9.60 -4.78 0.83
N ILE A 126 10.37 -3.69 0.96
CA ILE A 126 10.07 -2.44 0.25
C ILE A 126 10.64 -2.61 -1.16
N ASN A 127 9.74 -2.79 -2.13
CA ASN A 127 10.09 -3.16 -3.48
C ASN A 127 10.65 -1.97 -4.27
N SER A 128 11.65 -2.24 -5.11
CA SER A 128 12.15 -1.26 -6.09
C SER A 128 11.21 -1.08 -7.28
N SER A 129 10.34 -2.05 -7.55
CA SER A 129 9.28 -1.94 -8.56
C SER A 129 7.93 -1.79 -7.87
N GLN A 130 7.29 -0.64 -8.07
CA GLN A 130 6.01 -0.29 -7.45
C GLN A 130 5.05 0.17 -8.55
N TRP A 131 4.09 -0.68 -8.90
CA TRP A 131 3.15 -0.36 -9.99
C TRP A 131 1.81 0.17 -9.43
N GLN A 132 1.33 1.29 -9.97
CA GLN A 132 0.04 1.88 -9.60
C GLN A 132 -0.94 1.85 -10.78
N GLY A 133 -2.01 1.06 -10.68
CA GLY A 133 -2.96 0.84 -11.78
C GLY A 133 -3.89 2.01 -12.06
N TYR A 134 -4.29 2.76 -11.04
CA TYR A 134 -5.25 3.85 -11.16
C TYR A 134 -4.75 5.11 -10.46
N PRO A 135 -5.04 6.31 -11.02
CA PRO A 135 -4.73 7.57 -10.37
C PRO A 135 -5.38 7.63 -8.99
N TYR A 136 -4.69 8.26 -8.02
CA TYR A 136 -5.22 8.48 -6.68
C TYR A 136 -5.57 7.20 -5.89
N ASN A 137 -5.43 6.02 -6.50
CA ASN A 137 -5.60 4.74 -5.83
C ASN A 137 -4.26 4.30 -5.23
N ASN A 138 -4.25 4.01 -3.95
CA ASN A 138 -3.05 3.62 -3.21
C ASN A 138 -3.06 2.16 -2.74
N ASP A 139 -3.95 1.32 -3.26
CA ASP A 139 -4.06 -0.10 -2.87
C ASP A 139 -2.77 -0.89 -3.09
N HIS A 140 -1.96 -0.49 -4.09
CA HIS A 140 -0.69 -1.14 -4.38
C HIS A 140 0.33 -1.04 -3.24
N ILE A 141 0.24 -0.03 -2.37
CA ILE A 141 1.17 0.19 -1.24
C ILE A 141 1.29 -1.06 -0.36
N ARG A 142 0.18 -1.75 -0.10
CA ARG A 142 0.13 -2.98 0.71
C ARG A 142 0.90 -4.15 0.10
N TYR A 143 1.20 -4.08 -1.19
CA TYR A 143 1.95 -5.12 -1.91
C TYR A 143 3.43 -4.78 -2.07
N VAL A 144 3.82 -3.54 -1.82
CA VAL A 144 5.16 -3.05 -2.14
C VAL A 144 5.99 -2.62 -0.93
N GLY A 145 5.53 -2.95 0.29
CA GLY A 145 6.35 -2.75 1.48
C GLY A 145 5.69 -2.02 2.64
N ASP A 146 4.36 -1.83 2.58
CA ASP A 146 3.65 -1.29 3.73
C ASP A 146 3.75 -2.22 4.93
N CYS A 147 4.10 -1.66 6.09
CA CYS A 147 4.20 -2.41 7.33
C CYS A 147 4.01 -1.52 8.56
N ALA A 148 3.61 -2.14 9.66
CA ALA A 148 3.39 -1.45 10.93
C ALA A 148 3.71 -2.34 12.11
N PHE A 149 4.05 -1.70 13.22
CA PHE A 149 4.24 -2.34 14.51
C PHE A 149 3.35 -1.69 15.56
N GLY A 150 2.87 -2.50 16.49
CA GLY A 150 2.09 -2.03 17.65
C GLY A 150 2.32 -2.90 18.87
N VAL A 151 2.03 -2.33 20.04
CA VAL A 151 1.93 -3.08 21.29
C VAL A 151 0.48 -3.26 21.62
N ALA A 152 0.06 -4.50 21.76
CA ALA A 152 -1.26 -4.86 22.22
C ALA A 152 -1.29 -4.93 23.74
N TYR A 153 -2.26 -4.30 24.36
CA TYR A 153 -2.48 -4.31 25.80
C TYR A 153 -3.75 -5.09 26.14
N ARG A 154 -3.67 -5.93 27.16
CA ARG A 154 -4.84 -6.67 27.64
C ARG A 154 -5.95 -5.69 28.05
N ASN A 155 -7.15 -5.90 27.54
CA ASN A 155 -8.32 -5.11 27.90
C ASN A 155 -8.76 -5.46 29.34
N ALA A 156 -8.84 -4.46 30.22
CA ALA A 156 -9.20 -4.66 31.63
C ALA A 156 -10.67 -5.09 31.83
N ALA A 157 -11.55 -4.73 30.88
CA ALA A 157 -12.98 -5.00 30.99
C ALA A 157 -13.41 -6.30 30.29
N LYS A 158 -12.56 -6.87 29.42
CA LYS A 158 -12.93 -8.04 28.60
C LYS A 158 -11.78 -9.06 28.59
N ALA A 159 -12.01 -10.20 29.26
CA ALA A 159 -11.06 -11.30 29.23
C ALA A 159 -10.83 -11.82 27.82
N GLY A 160 -9.59 -12.18 27.48
CA GLY A 160 -9.24 -12.69 26.16
C GLY A 160 -9.22 -11.66 25.03
N VAL A 161 -9.38 -10.37 25.38
CA VAL A 161 -9.35 -9.25 24.41
C VAL A 161 -8.13 -8.37 24.66
N TYR A 162 -7.51 -7.94 23.57
CA TYR A 162 -6.38 -7.00 23.55
C TYR A 162 -6.71 -5.82 22.65
N ASP A 163 -6.34 -4.62 23.08
CA ASP A 163 -6.40 -3.41 22.28
C ASP A 163 -5.02 -3.11 21.73
N VAL A 164 -4.92 -2.85 20.41
CA VAL A 164 -3.65 -2.56 19.75
C VAL A 164 -3.74 -1.27 18.95
N LYS A 165 -2.72 -0.43 19.13
CA LYS A 165 -2.46 0.77 18.34
C LYS A 165 -1.17 0.54 17.54
N PHE A 166 -1.21 0.84 16.25
CA PHE A 166 -0.08 0.63 15.36
C PHE A 166 0.62 1.93 14.98
N THR A 167 1.89 1.82 14.65
CA THR A 167 2.68 2.88 14.02
C THR A 167 3.31 2.31 12.75
N ARG A 168 3.19 3.02 11.64
CA ARG A 168 3.82 2.60 10.39
C ARG A 168 5.31 2.81 10.43
N LEU A 169 6.03 1.89 9.81
CA LEU A 169 7.47 1.92 9.75
C LEU A 169 8.01 2.62 8.50
N PRO A 170 7.40 2.49 7.31
CA PRO A 170 7.86 3.19 6.12
C PRO A 170 7.56 4.69 6.14
N ALA A 171 8.26 5.41 5.27
CA ALA A 171 7.87 6.72 4.77
C ALA A 171 7.09 6.58 3.45
N TYR A 172 6.29 7.59 3.12
CA TYR A 172 5.45 7.59 1.91
C TYR A 172 5.62 8.91 1.16
N LEU A 173 5.51 8.84 -0.17
CA LEU A 173 5.42 10.01 -1.02
C LEU A 173 4.05 10.05 -1.70
N CYS A 174 3.49 11.25 -1.82
CA CYS A 174 2.36 11.56 -2.68
C CYS A 174 2.83 12.57 -3.73
N ILE A 175 3.08 12.09 -4.95
CA ILE A 175 3.55 12.92 -6.06
C ILE A 175 2.33 13.41 -6.82
N MET A 176 2.22 14.72 -6.99
CA MET A 176 1.11 15.42 -7.64
C MET A 176 1.61 16.17 -8.87
N PRO A 177 1.67 15.52 -10.04
CA PRO A 177 2.11 16.16 -11.26
C PRO A 177 1.04 17.09 -11.83
N TYR A 178 1.50 18.17 -12.45
CA TYR A 178 0.68 19.04 -13.28
C TYR A 178 1.54 19.66 -14.40
N CYS A 179 0.90 20.28 -15.40
CA CYS A 179 1.59 20.90 -16.52
C CYS A 179 1.08 22.32 -16.72
N SER A 180 1.89 23.33 -16.40
CA SER A 180 1.56 24.73 -16.58
C SER A 180 1.61 25.15 -18.06
N ASP A 181 2.38 24.48 -18.92
CA ASP A 181 2.50 24.77 -20.36
C ASP A 181 1.36 24.14 -21.15
N GLU A 182 0.45 24.97 -21.66
CA GLU A 182 -0.69 24.53 -22.45
C GLU A 182 -0.28 23.84 -23.76
N SER A 183 0.87 24.18 -24.33
CA SER A 183 1.32 23.64 -25.62
C SER A 183 1.70 22.16 -25.56
N ILE A 184 2.06 21.63 -24.36
CA ILE A 184 2.39 20.23 -24.14
C ILE A 184 1.37 19.50 -23.27
N ARG A 185 0.55 20.24 -22.51
CA ARG A 185 -0.43 19.69 -21.57
C ARG A 185 -1.51 18.86 -22.27
N ASN A 186 -1.93 19.25 -23.47
CA ASN A 186 -3.00 18.57 -24.19
C ASN A 186 -2.55 17.15 -24.59
N GLY A 187 -3.20 16.14 -24.01
CA GLY A 187 -2.89 14.73 -24.22
C GLY A 187 -1.63 14.22 -23.53
N ALA A 188 -1.04 14.99 -22.61
CA ALA A 188 0.11 14.56 -21.85
C ALA A 188 -0.25 13.40 -20.89
N MET A 189 0.53 12.32 -20.98
CA MET A 189 0.37 11.10 -20.17
C MET A 189 1.67 10.77 -19.46
N LEU A 190 1.66 10.76 -18.14
CA LEU A 190 2.79 10.30 -17.33
C LEU A 190 2.76 8.77 -17.27
N LYS A 191 3.77 8.13 -17.83
CA LYS A 191 3.87 6.67 -17.97
C LYS A 191 4.57 6.01 -16.80
N MET A 192 5.52 6.70 -16.23
CA MET A 192 6.42 6.12 -15.24
C MET A 192 7.04 7.21 -14.37
N VAL A 193 7.23 6.88 -13.11
CA VAL A 193 8.01 7.67 -12.16
C VAL A 193 9.19 6.84 -11.68
N ARG A 194 10.37 7.44 -11.63
CA ARG A 194 11.56 6.87 -11.01
C ARG A 194 12.09 7.78 -9.93
N ILE A 195 12.55 7.16 -8.85
CA ILE A 195 13.15 7.85 -7.72
C ILE A 195 14.53 7.26 -7.50
N TYR A 196 15.52 8.11 -7.48
CA TYR A 196 16.89 7.79 -7.12
C TYR A 196 17.23 8.45 -5.80
N SER A 197 18.03 7.79 -5.00
CA SER A 197 18.49 8.28 -3.70
C SER A 197 20.00 8.11 -3.55
N ASN A 198 20.61 8.96 -2.74
CA ASN A 198 21.99 8.76 -2.28
C ASN A 198 22.13 7.69 -1.19
N ASN A 199 21.02 7.33 -0.54
CA ASN A 199 20.96 6.35 0.53
C ASN A 199 19.94 5.24 0.18
N THR A 200 19.96 4.16 0.92
CA THR A 200 19.02 3.04 0.78
C THR A 200 17.57 3.47 0.97
N ILE A 201 16.73 3.19 -0.02
CA ILE A 201 15.29 3.45 0.01
C ILE A 201 14.43 2.21 -0.22
N THR A 202 15.05 1.07 -0.57
CA THR A 202 14.39 -0.22 -0.77
C THR A 202 15.19 -1.35 -0.12
N GLY A 203 14.57 -2.50 0.11
CA GLY A 203 15.25 -3.66 0.67
C GLY A 203 14.30 -4.63 1.37
N LYS A 204 14.85 -5.74 1.84
CA LYS A 204 14.18 -6.72 2.67
C LYS A 204 14.63 -6.59 4.11
N PHE A 205 13.69 -6.51 5.05
CA PHE A 205 13.93 -6.19 6.46
C PHE A 205 13.28 -7.20 7.39
N ASP A 206 13.99 -7.58 8.45
CA ASP A 206 13.45 -8.34 9.58
C ASP A 206 12.73 -7.40 10.55
N ILE A 207 11.46 -7.15 10.28
CA ILE A 207 10.66 -6.20 11.04
C ILE A 207 10.55 -6.56 12.52
N ALA A 208 10.54 -7.83 12.81
CA ALA A 208 10.32 -8.32 14.16
C ALA A 208 11.50 -8.04 15.09
N MET A 209 12.71 -7.96 14.55
CA MET A 209 13.93 -7.79 15.34
C MET A 209 14.55 -6.39 15.19
N HIS A 210 14.46 -5.82 13.97
CA HIS A 210 15.26 -4.65 13.63
C HIS A 210 14.46 -3.53 12.96
N GLY A 211 13.15 -3.72 12.75
CA GLY A 211 12.35 -2.75 12.02
C GLY A 211 12.87 -2.55 10.58
N LEU A 212 12.92 -1.31 10.11
CA LEU A 212 13.49 -0.95 8.81
C LEU A 212 14.95 -0.48 8.90
N ASP A 213 15.73 -1.01 9.84
CA ASP A 213 17.14 -0.68 9.97
C ASP A 213 17.95 -1.27 8.80
N THR A 214 18.54 -0.40 8.01
CA THR A 214 19.32 -0.76 6.82
C THR A 214 20.60 -1.52 7.16
N SER A 215 21.12 -1.40 8.40
CA SER A 215 22.28 -2.16 8.86
C SER A 215 22.03 -3.66 8.96
N PHE A 216 20.76 -4.06 9.08
CA PHE A 216 20.31 -5.45 9.18
C PHE A 216 19.46 -5.89 7.99
N GLY A 217 19.32 -5.04 6.98
CA GLY A 217 18.57 -5.35 5.76
C GLY A 217 19.38 -6.14 4.75
N SER A 218 18.68 -6.78 3.81
CA SER A 218 19.26 -7.40 2.62
C SER A 218 18.60 -6.84 1.35
N ASP A 219 19.17 -7.13 0.18
CA ASP A 219 18.68 -6.67 -1.13
C ASP A 219 18.45 -5.13 -1.16
N LEU A 220 19.36 -4.42 -0.49
CA LEU A 220 19.28 -2.97 -0.32
C LEU A 220 19.45 -2.25 -1.66
N GLY A 221 18.61 -1.24 -1.90
CA GLY A 221 18.64 -0.47 -3.14
C GLY A 221 18.39 1.02 -2.92
N THR A 222 18.91 1.81 -3.87
CA THR A 222 18.80 3.28 -3.87
C THR A 222 17.85 3.78 -4.96
N TYR A 223 16.98 2.90 -5.47
CA TYR A 223 16.16 3.15 -6.65
C TYR A 223 14.75 2.58 -6.47
N ILE A 224 13.75 3.34 -6.94
CA ILE A 224 12.36 2.90 -7.08
C ILE A 224 11.85 3.29 -8.47
N GLU A 225 11.14 2.37 -9.11
CA GLU A 225 10.40 2.63 -10.34
C GLU A 225 8.92 2.30 -10.13
N SER A 226 8.04 3.21 -10.51
CA SER A 226 6.59 3.01 -10.53
C SER A 226 6.04 3.17 -11.94
N GLY A 227 5.62 2.06 -12.55
CA GLY A 227 4.81 2.06 -13.76
C GLY A 227 3.38 2.51 -13.45
N LEU A 228 2.75 3.24 -14.36
CA LEU A 228 1.46 3.88 -14.13
C LEU A 228 0.40 3.46 -15.16
N GLY A 229 -0.81 3.24 -14.65
CA GLY A 229 -1.96 2.88 -15.46
C GLY A 229 -2.03 1.39 -15.83
N VAL A 230 -3.23 0.86 -15.96
CA VAL A 230 -3.47 -0.52 -16.39
C VAL A 230 -2.88 -0.69 -17.79
N GLY A 231 -1.99 -1.69 -17.96
CA GLY A 231 -1.29 -1.90 -19.22
C GLY A 231 -0.30 -0.79 -19.61
N ASN A 232 0.25 -0.07 -18.64
CA ASN A 232 1.17 1.07 -18.85
C ASN A 232 0.56 2.22 -19.68
N THR A 233 -0.74 2.42 -19.56
CA THR A 233 -1.44 3.53 -20.24
C THR A 233 -1.03 4.90 -19.72
N GLY A 234 -0.53 4.96 -18.48
CA GLY A 234 -0.14 6.19 -17.81
C GLY A 234 -1.29 6.92 -17.14
N PHE A 235 -0.96 8.01 -16.46
CA PHE A 235 -1.95 8.93 -15.86
C PHE A 235 -1.96 10.25 -16.62
N PRO A 236 -3.14 10.89 -16.80
CA PRO A 236 -3.20 12.16 -17.51
C PRO A 236 -2.50 13.26 -16.71
N VAL A 237 -1.74 14.13 -17.39
CA VAL A 237 -1.15 15.36 -16.83
C VAL A 237 -1.70 16.56 -17.59
N ASN A 238 -3.02 16.59 -17.76
CA ASN A 238 -3.75 17.62 -18.51
C ASN A 238 -4.30 18.73 -17.60
N ASN A 239 -3.90 18.75 -16.34
CA ASN A 239 -4.23 19.77 -15.33
C ASN A 239 -3.19 20.89 -15.31
N ALA A 240 -3.66 22.15 -15.27
CA ALA A 240 -2.79 23.33 -15.15
C ALA A 240 -2.31 23.60 -13.71
N ALA A 241 -2.95 22.98 -12.72
CA ALA A 241 -2.65 23.09 -11.30
C ALA A 241 -2.86 21.74 -10.62
N ILE A 242 -2.45 21.61 -9.37
CA ILE A 242 -2.57 20.38 -8.59
C ILE A 242 -4.02 19.85 -8.63
N ASN A 243 -4.14 18.56 -8.94
CA ASN A 243 -5.40 17.83 -8.92
C ASN A 243 -5.15 16.37 -8.45
N LYS A 244 -5.12 16.16 -7.13
CA LYS A 244 -4.85 14.84 -6.53
C LYS A 244 -5.72 13.72 -7.14
N PRO A 245 -7.06 13.84 -7.23
CA PRO A 245 -7.90 12.79 -7.78
C PRO A 245 -7.58 12.40 -9.23
N LEU A 246 -6.99 13.31 -9.99
CA LEU A 246 -6.69 13.08 -11.39
C LEU A 246 -5.47 12.20 -11.60
N ASN A 247 -4.39 12.40 -10.79
CA ASN A 247 -3.11 11.78 -11.12
C ASN A 247 -2.13 11.61 -9.95
N ALA A 248 -2.59 11.67 -8.68
CA ALA A 248 -1.69 11.45 -7.56
C ALA A 248 -1.07 10.05 -7.59
N ILE A 249 0.24 9.99 -7.32
CA ILE A 249 1.07 8.80 -7.33
C ILE A 249 1.62 8.57 -5.93
N PHE A 250 1.55 7.34 -5.45
CA PHE A 250 1.99 6.96 -4.13
C PHE A 250 3.19 6.03 -4.18
N ILE A 251 4.19 6.29 -3.35
CA ILE A 251 5.44 5.53 -3.27
C ILE A 251 5.73 5.19 -1.80
N VAL A 252 6.19 3.98 -1.57
CA VAL A 252 6.70 3.52 -0.26
C VAL A 252 8.21 3.49 -0.30
N LEU A 253 8.88 4.01 0.75
CA LEU A 253 10.33 3.97 0.85
C LEU A 253 10.79 3.76 2.29
N VAL A 254 12.04 3.32 2.44
CA VAL A 254 12.71 3.28 3.74
C VAL A 254 12.84 4.70 4.28
N PRO A 255 12.44 4.96 5.53
CA PRO A 255 12.57 6.29 6.12
C PRO A 255 14.04 6.68 6.34
N GLY A 256 14.28 7.98 6.39
CA GLY A 256 15.60 8.53 6.66
C GLY A 256 15.87 9.83 5.89
N ILE A 257 17.09 10.34 6.06
CA ILE A 257 17.53 11.52 5.32
C ILE A 257 18.00 11.08 3.94
N HIS A 258 17.29 11.52 2.91
CA HIS A 258 17.58 11.19 1.51
C HIS A 258 17.70 12.44 0.66
N ASN A 259 18.63 12.42 -0.27
CA ASN A 259 18.68 13.37 -1.38
C ASN A 259 18.02 12.67 -2.57
N LEU A 260 16.73 12.92 -2.78
CA LEU A 260 15.96 12.26 -3.83
C LEU A 260 16.04 13.02 -5.16
N VAL A 261 16.10 12.25 -6.23
CA VAL A 261 15.93 12.72 -7.60
C VAL A 261 14.70 12.03 -8.19
N LEU A 262 13.72 12.84 -8.58
CA LEU A 262 12.48 12.39 -9.23
C LEU A 262 12.65 12.51 -10.74
N GLU A 263 12.45 11.42 -11.45
CA GLU A 263 12.36 11.36 -12.92
C GLU A 263 10.93 10.96 -13.32
N MET A 264 10.37 11.67 -14.28
CA MET A 264 9.02 11.45 -14.81
C MET A 264 9.10 11.25 -16.33
N ASN A 265 8.60 10.11 -16.81
CA ASN A 265 8.55 9.80 -18.25
C ASN A 265 7.16 10.13 -18.80
N ILE A 266 7.09 11.08 -19.71
CA ILE A 266 5.85 11.71 -20.17
C ILE A 266 5.75 11.55 -21.69
N THR A 267 4.60 11.09 -22.16
CA THR A 267 4.23 11.03 -23.57
C THR A 267 3.29 12.19 -23.89
N THR A 268 3.55 12.92 -24.96
CA THR A 268 2.70 14.01 -25.46
C THR A 268 2.48 13.91 -26.95
N SER A 269 1.63 14.77 -27.51
CA SER A 269 1.46 14.92 -28.97
C SER A 269 2.74 15.34 -29.71
N LYS A 270 3.73 15.89 -28.99
CA LYS A 270 5.03 16.31 -29.52
C LYS A 270 6.14 15.25 -29.33
N GLY A 271 5.78 14.05 -28.84
CA GLY A 271 6.69 12.96 -28.53
C GLY A 271 6.89 12.72 -27.05
N ASP A 272 7.81 11.82 -26.74
CA ASP A 272 8.15 11.43 -25.39
C ASP A 272 9.27 12.31 -24.83
N PHE A 273 9.15 12.67 -23.57
CA PHE A 273 10.21 13.41 -22.87
C PHE A 273 10.33 12.96 -21.42
N ARG A 274 11.45 13.31 -20.83
CA ARG A 274 11.78 13.01 -19.45
C ARG A 274 11.95 14.30 -18.65
N ALA A 275 11.11 14.48 -17.64
CA ALA A 275 11.28 15.55 -16.67
C ALA A 275 12.08 15.04 -15.47
N VAL A 276 13.13 15.75 -15.07
CA VAL A 276 13.98 15.36 -13.94
C VAL A 276 14.03 16.47 -12.91
N ARG A 277 13.93 16.11 -11.63
CA ARG A 277 13.92 17.03 -10.53
C ARG A 277 14.73 16.54 -9.35
N VAL A 278 15.61 17.39 -8.83
CA VAL A 278 16.30 17.17 -7.56
C VAL A 278 15.45 17.74 -6.44
N LEU A 279 14.99 16.85 -5.54
CA LEU A 279 14.17 17.24 -4.39
C LEU A 279 15.02 17.78 -3.22
N GLY A 280 16.35 17.54 -3.27
CA GLY A 280 17.28 17.95 -2.23
C GLY A 280 17.30 17.00 -1.04
N ASN A 281 18.04 17.40 -0.01
CA ASN A 281 18.20 16.62 1.21
C ASN A 281 17.02 16.89 2.13
N TYR A 282 16.28 15.83 2.48
CA TYR A 282 15.09 15.92 3.31
C TYR A 282 14.96 14.69 4.22
N ASP A 283 14.39 14.88 5.43
CA ASP A 283 14.11 13.81 6.39
C ASP A 283 12.73 13.22 6.13
N TYR A 284 12.70 12.11 5.38
CA TYR A 284 11.50 11.32 5.12
C TYR A 284 11.22 10.41 6.32
N ARG A 285 10.44 10.92 7.26
CA ARG A 285 10.21 10.27 8.54
C ARG A 285 9.27 9.06 8.43
N PRO A 286 9.45 8.04 9.29
CA PRO A 286 8.50 6.94 9.39
C PRO A 286 7.12 7.47 9.71
N ASN A 287 6.09 6.76 9.24
CA ASN A 287 4.70 7.12 9.51
C ASN A 287 4.27 8.49 8.96
N THR A 288 4.94 8.99 7.94
CA THR A 288 4.60 10.28 7.31
C THR A 288 4.42 10.14 5.81
N MET A 289 3.51 10.93 5.25
CA MET A 289 3.37 11.10 3.82
C MET A 289 3.89 12.48 3.42
N THR A 290 4.89 12.50 2.55
CA THR A 290 5.46 13.74 2.01
C THR A 290 4.81 14.05 0.68
N ASN A 291 4.16 15.21 0.56
CA ASN A 291 3.57 15.69 -0.67
C ASN A 291 4.64 16.34 -1.56
N ILE A 292 4.69 15.93 -2.83
CA ILE A 292 5.61 16.46 -3.83
C ILE A 292 4.78 17.01 -4.98
N VAL A 293 4.85 18.33 -5.15
CA VAL A 293 4.22 19.01 -6.27
C VAL A 293 5.22 19.12 -7.42
N ALA A 294 4.84 18.67 -8.61
CA ALA A 294 5.74 18.62 -9.77
C ALA A 294 5.11 19.22 -11.01
N ASP A 295 5.49 20.45 -11.36
CA ASP A 295 5.18 21.02 -12.67
C ASP A 295 6.09 20.43 -13.75
N VAL A 296 5.54 19.57 -14.60
CA VAL A 296 6.32 18.90 -15.64
C VAL A 296 6.80 19.85 -16.74
N ALA A 297 6.14 20.99 -16.94
CA ALA A 297 6.52 21.98 -17.94
C ALA A 297 7.87 22.63 -17.64
N ASN A 298 8.20 22.83 -16.37
CA ASN A 298 9.45 23.47 -15.95
C ASN A 298 10.69 22.60 -16.15
N TYR A 299 10.52 21.36 -16.59
CA TYR A 299 11.58 20.38 -16.78
C TYR A 299 11.67 19.88 -18.21
N TYR A 300 10.82 20.38 -19.08
CA TYR A 300 10.89 20.11 -20.49
C TYR A 300 12.14 20.73 -21.08
N ASN A 301 13.04 19.92 -21.62
CA ASN A 301 14.14 20.41 -22.39
C ASN A 301 13.62 20.78 -23.79
N SER A 302 13.59 22.10 -24.09
CA SER A 302 13.11 22.64 -25.38
C SER A 302 13.87 22.11 -26.60
N ASN A 303 15.01 21.45 -26.40
CA ASN A 303 15.83 20.91 -27.47
C ASN A 303 15.48 19.47 -27.86
N ASN A 304 14.47 18.84 -27.21
CA ASN A 304 14.10 17.45 -27.50
C ASN A 304 15.29 16.45 -27.46
N GLU A 305 16.36 16.84 -26.76
CA GLU A 305 17.51 15.96 -26.57
C GLU A 305 17.10 14.82 -25.66
N ASN A 306 16.96 13.68 -26.28
CA ASN A 306 16.89 12.40 -25.64
C ASN A 306 18.19 12.21 -24.83
N ILE A 307 18.20 12.66 -23.58
CA ILE A 307 19.32 12.39 -22.68
C ILE A 307 19.21 10.89 -22.42
N GLY A 308 19.94 10.12 -23.25
CA GLY A 308 19.91 8.66 -23.27
C GLY A 308 20.06 8.08 -21.87
N ALA A 309 19.64 6.84 -21.70
CA ALA A 309 19.82 6.05 -20.49
C ALA A 309 21.30 6.06 -20.06
N GLY A 310 21.70 7.01 -19.23
CA GLY A 310 23.11 7.25 -18.88
C GLY A 310 23.48 8.72 -18.66
N GLY A 311 22.53 9.65 -18.88
CA GLY A 311 22.75 11.05 -18.52
C GLY A 311 23.01 11.18 -17.01
N SER A 312 24.19 11.69 -16.64
CA SER A 312 24.53 11.88 -15.24
C SER A 312 23.53 12.80 -14.56
N VAL A 313 23.15 12.51 -13.34
CA VAL A 313 22.30 13.33 -12.46
C VAL A 313 22.82 14.78 -12.33
N ALA A 314 24.08 15.02 -12.67
CA ALA A 314 24.73 16.33 -12.64
C ALA A 314 24.11 17.39 -13.58
N THR A 315 23.29 17.01 -14.55
CA THR A 315 22.63 17.94 -15.49
C THR A 315 21.20 18.31 -15.09
N ALA A 316 20.67 17.75 -14.00
CA ALA A 316 19.36 18.13 -13.49
C ALA A 316 19.41 19.59 -12.99
N LYS A 317 18.72 20.51 -13.68
CA LYS A 317 18.56 21.88 -13.20
C LYS A 317 17.76 21.87 -11.90
N LYS A 318 18.30 22.51 -10.85
CA LYS A 318 17.58 22.78 -9.62
C LYS A 318 16.41 23.72 -9.95
N GLY A 319 15.21 23.16 -10.10
CA GLY A 319 14.02 23.97 -10.37
C GLY A 319 13.60 24.74 -9.11
N THR A 320 13.29 26.01 -9.26
CA THR A 320 12.56 26.78 -8.26
C THR A 320 11.10 26.38 -8.37
N GLY A 321 10.49 25.88 -7.32
CA GLY A 321 9.05 25.57 -7.30
C GLY A 321 8.67 24.15 -6.88
N VAL A 322 9.50 23.41 -6.13
CA VAL A 322 9.03 22.29 -5.32
C VAL A 322 8.66 22.81 -3.95
N GLU A 323 7.40 22.87 -3.70
CA GLU A 323 6.92 22.88 -2.34
C GLU A 323 6.89 21.43 -1.88
N VAL A 324 7.81 21.07 -0.99
CA VAL A 324 7.69 19.85 -0.21
C VAL A 324 6.81 20.23 0.96
N GLU A 325 5.51 20.11 0.78
CA GLU A 325 4.60 20.15 1.91
C GLU A 325 4.64 18.78 2.57
N THR A 326 5.13 18.75 3.80
CA THR A 326 4.83 17.65 4.70
C THR A 326 3.39 17.81 5.11
N ASP A 327 2.53 16.88 4.72
CA ASP A 327 1.28 16.72 5.44
C ASP A 327 1.63 16.57 6.91
N LYS A 328 0.94 17.34 7.77
CA LYS A 328 1.17 17.35 9.19
C LYS A 328 1.48 15.94 9.66
N GLN A 329 2.59 15.85 10.38
CA GLN A 329 3.07 14.64 11.00
C GLN A 329 1.90 13.74 11.36
N TRP A 330 1.84 12.62 10.72
CA TRP A 330 0.86 11.61 11.01
C TRP A 330 1.29 10.95 12.32
N ASP A 331 1.13 11.67 13.41
CA ASP A 331 1.58 11.28 14.74
C ASP A 331 0.63 10.32 15.45
N GLY A 332 -0.45 9.91 14.75
CA GLY A 332 -1.49 9.10 15.37
C GLY A 332 -2.25 9.81 16.48
N SER A 333 -2.00 11.09 16.72
CA SER A 333 -2.79 11.88 17.64
C SER A 333 -3.99 12.44 16.89
N PHE A 334 -5.15 11.86 17.12
CA PHE A 334 -6.40 12.59 16.94
C PHE A 334 -6.45 13.65 18.02
N ASN A 335 -6.57 14.90 17.63
CA ASN A 335 -7.03 15.91 18.58
C ASN A 335 -8.34 15.40 19.19
N GLN A 336 -8.33 15.29 20.51
CA GLN A 336 -9.49 14.96 21.33
C GLN A 336 -10.62 15.98 21.10
#